data_1c4b9b44aec541a12e00361fdf673594
#
_entry.id   1c4b9b44aec541a12e00361fdf673594
#
_cell.length_a   1.000
_cell.length_b   1.000
_cell.length_c   1.000
_cell.angle_alpha   90.00
_cell.angle_beta   90.00
_cell.angle_gamma   90.00
#
_symmetry.space_group_name_H-M   'P 1'
#
loop_
_entity.id
_entity.type
_entity.pdbx_description
1 polymer ?
#
loop_
_entity_poly.entity_id
_entity_poly.type
_entity_poly.pdbx_seq_one_letter_code
_entity_poly.pdbx_strand_id
1 'polypeptide(L)'
;MTEFGYLFEIGPNRKMTEKLLVDIGRGLLLKNPVMTASGTFGYGSEYHEFVDLNHLGGIIVKGLSLKPSKGNPPPRIVETPGGMLNAIGLENVGIEAFISRKLPFLKKFKTPVITNIYGRNIDEYAALSLRVDETEGIAGVEVNISCPNVKRGGIAFGADPASAHRVVQAVRKQTRKHVMVKLSPNVTDIVEIAARVADAGADSLSLINTLTGMAVDIETRRPKLANITGGLSGPAIKPIALRMVWQVAEKIKIPVIGVGGIMTAQDALEFLIVGATAVQVGTANFVNPRA
;
A
#
# COMPACT_ATOMS: atom_id res chain seq x y z
N MET A 1 -21.34 -7.53 -23.98
CA MET A 1 -21.37 -6.45 -22.98
C MET A 1 -21.65 -7.12 -21.64
N THR A 2 -20.63 -7.34 -20.83
CA THR A 2 -20.79 -7.83 -19.46
C THR A 2 -21.33 -6.67 -18.64
N GLU A 3 -22.56 -6.78 -18.16
CA GLU A 3 -23.11 -5.85 -17.18
C GLU A 3 -22.23 -5.89 -15.94
N PHE A 4 -21.70 -4.73 -15.54
CA PHE A 4 -21.10 -4.55 -14.21
C PHE A 4 -22.22 -4.80 -13.19
N GLY A 5 -22.24 -5.98 -12.60
CA GLY A 5 -23.25 -6.36 -11.61
C GLY A 5 -23.27 -5.33 -10.47
N TYR A 6 -24.46 -4.80 -10.21
CA TYR A 6 -24.71 -3.83 -9.14
C TYR A 6 -24.34 -4.44 -7.78
N LEU A 7 -23.17 -4.06 -7.24
CA LEU A 7 -22.70 -4.50 -5.92
C LEU A 7 -23.30 -3.70 -4.75
N PHE A 8 -24.26 -2.81 -5.01
CA PHE A 8 -24.92 -2.04 -3.96
C PHE A 8 -26.44 -2.09 -4.08
N GLU A 9 -27.06 -3.15 -3.58
CA GLU A 9 -28.46 -3.08 -3.17
C GLU A 9 -28.55 -2.26 -1.88
N ILE A 10 -28.92 -1.00 -2.00
CA ILE A 10 -29.20 -0.13 -0.87
C ILE A 10 -30.61 -0.40 -0.38
N GLY A 11 -30.77 -1.33 0.55
CA GLY A 11 -32.04 -1.53 1.27
C GLY A 11 -32.39 -0.27 2.09
N PRO A 12 -33.68 0.14 2.16
CA PRO A 12 -34.12 1.47 2.62
C PRO A 12 -33.97 1.77 4.12
N ASN A 13 -33.40 0.91 4.96
CA ASN A 13 -33.45 1.06 6.43
C ASN A 13 -32.15 0.84 7.22
N ARG A 14 -30.96 0.95 6.61
CA ARG A 14 -29.69 0.95 7.39
C ARG A 14 -29.28 2.38 7.79
N LYS A 15 -28.93 2.59 9.06
CA LYS A 15 -28.33 3.84 9.54
C LYS A 15 -27.07 4.14 8.70
N MET A 16 -26.90 5.39 8.28
CA MET A 16 -25.84 5.81 7.33
C MET A 16 -24.42 5.40 7.76
N THR A 17 -24.17 5.29 9.07
CA THR A 17 -22.89 4.84 9.65
C THR A 17 -22.59 3.34 9.45
N GLU A 18 -23.62 2.49 9.30
CA GLU A 18 -23.44 1.05 9.06
C GLU A 18 -23.19 0.73 7.59
N LYS A 19 -23.51 1.66 6.67
CA LYS A 19 -23.37 1.47 5.22
C LYS A 19 -21.93 1.57 4.72
N LEU A 20 -21.00 2.18 5.49
CA LEU A 20 -19.62 2.36 5.10
C LEU A 20 -18.66 1.34 5.74
N LEU A 21 -19.14 0.50 6.66
CA LEU A 21 -18.33 -0.54 7.30
C LEU A 21 -17.91 -1.58 6.28
N VAL A 22 -16.63 -1.88 6.20
CA VAL A 22 -16.07 -2.89 5.30
C VAL A 22 -15.14 -3.85 6.03
N ASP A 23 -15.25 -5.15 5.72
CA ASP A 23 -14.29 -6.18 6.15
C ASP A 23 -13.21 -6.33 5.07
N ILE A 24 -11.98 -6.06 5.43
CA ILE A 24 -10.83 -6.19 4.52
C ILE A 24 -10.13 -7.55 4.63
N GLY A 25 -10.81 -8.50 5.25
CA GLY A 25 -10.33 -9.87 5.43
C GLY A 25 -9.93 -10.17 6.87
N ARG A 26 -10.01 -11.45 7.26
CA ARG A 26 -9.70 -11.95 8.60
C ARG A 26 -10.44 -11.22 9.74
N GLY A 27 -11.62 -10.66 9.46
CA GLY A 27 -12.42 -9.92 10.43
C GLY A 27 -11.86 -8.53 10.80
N LEU A 28 -10.91 -7.99 10.05
CA LEU A 28 -10.46 -6.62 10.23
C LEU A 28 -11.48 -5.66 9.61
N LEU A 29 -12.32 -5.09 10.48
CA LEU A 29 -13.37 -4.16 10.10
C LEU A 29 -12.86 -2.73 10.06
N LEU A 30 -13.06 -2.05 8.94
CA LEU A 30 -12.85 -0.63 8.79
C LEU A 30 -14.20 0.10 8.84
N LYS A 31 -14.29 1.20 9.57
CA LYS A 31 -15.53 1.99 9.66
C LYS A 31 -15.96 2.66 8.35
N ASN A 32 -15.04 2.82 7.41
CA ASN A 32 -15.26 3.26 6.03
C ASN A 32 -14.13 2.73 5.14
N PRO A 33 -14.29 2.73 3.80
CA PRO A 33 -13.33 2.14 2.88
C PRO A 33 -12.08 2.99 2.60
N VAL A 34 -11.88 4.14 3.23
CA VAL A 34 -10.78 5.06 2.90
C VAL A 34 -9.61 4.90 3.86
N MET A 35 -8.44 4.57 3.31
CA MET A 35 -7.20 4.38 4.05
C MET A 35 -6.10 5.30 3.49
N THR A 36 -5.04 5.52 4.26
CA THR A 36 -3.83 6.18 3.75
C THR A 36 -2.93 5.18 3.04
N ALA A 37 -2.20 5.63 2.00
CA ALA A 37 -1.18 4.80 1.36
C ALA A 37 0.18 4.96 2.05
N SER A 38 0.93 3.87 2.15
CA SER A 38 2.28 3.87 2.71
C SER A 38 3.21 4.83 1.95
N GLY A 39 4.04 5.54 2.71
CA GLY A 39 5.05 6.46 2.18
C GLY A 39 4.57 7.88 1.90
N THR A 40 3.28 8.15 1.96
CA THR A 40 2.69 9.47 1.66
C THR A 40 1.99 10.11 2.85
N PHE A 41 1.92 9.42 3.97
CA PHE A 41 1.25 9.89 5.20
C PHE A 41 2.18 9.83 6.43
N GLY A 42 3.47 9.63 6.22
CA GLY A 42 4.45 9.52 7.30
C GLY A 42 4.06 8.46 8.34
N TYR A 43 4.04 8.86 9.59
CA TYR A 43 3.57 8.07 10.74
C TYR A 43 2.31 8.68 11.39
N GLY A 44 1.57 9.50 10.63
CA GLY A 44 0.30 10.11 11.05
C GLY A 44 0.44 11.44 11.79
N SER A 45 1.51 11.64 12.58
CA SER A 45 1.75 12.89 13.30
C SER A 45 1.95 14.09 12.38
N GLU A 46 2.42 13.84 11.16
CA GLU A 46 2.70 14.84 10.15
C GLU A 46 1.42 15.43 9.54
N TYR A 47 0.29 14.73 9.66
CA TYR A 47 -0.98 15.09 9.01
C TYR A 47 -2.13 15.36 9.97
N HIS A 48 -1.98 15.11 11.27
CA HIS A 48 -3.09 15.22 12.24
C HIS A 48 -3.66 16.63 12.40
N GLU A 49 -2.89 17.67 12.07
CA GLU A 49 -3.37 19.07 12.08
C GLU A 49 -4.28 19.38 10.87
N PHE A 50 -4.20 18.58 9.81
CA PHE A 50 -5.01 18.75 8.60
C PHE A 50 -6.23 17.86 8.58
N VAL A 51 -6.15 16.66 9.18
CA VAL A 51 -7.18 15.62 9.14
C VAL A 51 -7.33 14.98 10.50
N ASP A 52 -8.56 14.88 11.01
CA ASP A 52 -8.84 14.03 12.17
C ASP A 52 -8.64 12.56 11.79
N LEU A 53 -7.60 11.95 12.33
CA LEU A 53 -7.24 10.55 12.05
C LEU A 53 -8.37 9.59 12.42
N ASN A 54 -9.28 9.96 13.31
CA ASN A 54 -10.47 9.16 13.61
C ASN A 54 -11.45 9.08 12.43
N HIS A 55 -11.37 9.93 11.41
CA HIS A 55 -12.23 9.83 10.22
C HIS A 55 -11.77 8.80 9.23
N LEU A 56 -10.52 8.37 9.28
CA LEU A 56 -9.95 7.38 8.36
C LEU A 56 -10.42 5.95 8.68
N GLY A 57 -10.66 5.14 7.67
CA GLY A 57 -10.93 3.71 7.81
C GLY A 57 -9.73 2.95 8.33
N GLY A 58 -8.52 3.31 7.87
CA GLY A 58 -7.26 2.70 8.32
C GLY A 58 -6.05 3.59 8.02
N ILE A 59 -4.99 3.44 8.79
CA ILE A 59 -3.72 4.15 8.58
C ILE A 59 -2.65 3.13 8.21
N ILE A 60 -2.15 3.23 6.95
CA ILE A 60 -0.94 2.51 6.55
C ILE A 60 0.24 3.45 6.77
N VAL A 61 1.12 3.09 7.69
CA VAL A 61 2.30 3.92 7.98
C VAL A 61 3.40 3.74 6.94
N LYS A 62 4.38 4.64 6.97
CA LYS A 62 5.58 4.55 6.13
C LYS A 62 6.27 3.19 6.31
N GLY A 63 6.79 2.65 5.20
CA GLY A 63 7.46 1.35 5.19
C GLY A 63 8.59 1.25 6.21
N LEU A 64 8.61 0.15 6.94
CA LEU A 64 9.54 -0.13 8.04
C LEU A 64 10.45 -1.31 7.68
N SER A 65 11.70 -1.20 8.08
CA SER A 65 12.71 -2.28 8.10
C SER A 65 13.14 -2.57 9.54
N LEU A 66 13.89 -3.67 9.74
CA LEU A 66 14.43 -4.03 11.07
C LEU A 66 15.31 -2.92 11.64
N LYS A 67 16.18 -2.34 10.79
CA LYS A 67 17.08 -1.24 11.17
C LYS A 67 16.67 0.04 10.44
N PRO A 68 17.00 1.23 10.96
CA PRO A 68 16.78 2.48 10.24
C PRO A 68 17.46 2.50 8.87
N SER A 69 16.84 3.16 7.90
CA SER A 69 17.40 3.38 6.57
C SER A 69 17.41 4.87 6.23
N LYS A 70 18.54 5.36 5.70
CA LYS A 70 18.66 6.75 5.26
C LYS A 70 18.05 7.03 3.88
N GLY A 71 17.70 5.96 3.14
CA GLY A 71 17.21 6.07 1.78
C GLY A 71 18.30 6.51 0.79
N ASN A 72 17.85 6.96 -0.39
CA ASN A 72 18.73 7.42 -1.47
C ASN A 72 19.12 8.89 -1.30
N PRO A 73 20.24 9.33 -1.89
CA PRO A 73 20.61 10.75 -1.94
C PRO A 73 19.64 11.56 -2.81
N PRO A 74 19.47 12.87 -2.54
CA PRO A 74 18.74 13.79 -3.42
C PRO A 74 19.53 14.11 -4.71
N PRO A 75 18.81 14.55 -5.77
CA PRO A 75 17.37 14.72 -5.89
C PRO A 75 16.67 13.37 -6.02
N ARG A 76 15.60 13.17 -5.23
CA ARG A 76 14.88 11.89 -5.16
C ARG A 76 13.37 12.01 -5.34
N ILE A 77 12.91 13.18 -5.69
CA ILE A 77 11.52 13.49 -6.07
C ILE A 77 11.55 14.44 -7.24
N VAL A 78 10.68 14.20 -8.23
CA VAL A 78 10.49 15.06 -9.40
C VAL A 78 9.01 15.08 -9.76
N GLU A 79 8.44 16.27 -9.92
CA GLU A 79 7.08 16.42 -10.44
C GLU A 79 7.03 16.10 -11.94
N THR A 80 5.90 15.57 -12.38
CA THR A 80 5.55 15.30 -13.76
C THR A 80 4.17 15.91 -14.08
N PRO A 81 3.80 16.12 -15.36
CA PRO A 81 2.49 16.69 -15.69
C PRO A 81 1.28 15.95 -15.10
N GLY A 82 1.40 14.64 -14.87
CA GLY A 82 0.32 13.79 -14.35
C GLY A 82 0.60 13.17 -12.98
N GLY A 83 1.57 13.70 -12.21
CA GLY A 83 1.91 13.14 -10.90
C GLY A 83 3.34 13.42 -10.49
N MET A 84 4.03 12.41 -9.95
CA MET A 84 5.40 12.55 -9.49
C MET A 84 6.20 11.27 -9.64
N LEU A 85 7.50 11.41 -9.85
CA LEU A 85 8.49 10.35 -9.73
C LEU A 85 9.17 10.45 -8.37
N ASN A 86 9.34 9.32 -7.70
CA ASN A 86 10.10 9.25 -6.47
C ASN A 86 11.11 8.09 -6.48
N ALA A 87 12.24 8.33 -5.87
CA ALA A 87 13.28 7.35 -5.58
C ALA A 87 13.78 7.53 -4.14
N ILE A 88 12.86 7.57 -3.18
CA ILE A 88 13.17 7.82 -1.75
C ILE A 88 14.15 6.78 -1.18
N GLY A 89 14.12 5.55 -1.71
CA GLY A 89 15.02 4.49 -1.25
C GLY A 89 14.66 3.93 0.11
N LEU A 90 13.36 3.91 0.43
CA LEU A 90 12.81 3.28 1.64
C LEU A 90 13.38 3.87 2.95
N GLU A 91 13.66 5.17 2.98
CA GLU A 91 14.03 5.88 4.22
C GLU A 91 12.99 5.63 5.32
N ASN A 92 13.45 5.21 6.50
CA ASN A 92 12.57 4.98 7.64
C ASN A 92 13.36 4.90 8.95
N VAL A 93 12.63 4.98 10.07
CA VAL A 93 13.21 5.00 11.42
C VAL A 93 13.54 3.61 11.98
N GLY A 94 13.18 2.53 11.30
CA GLY A 94 13.25 1.15 11.81
C GLY A 94 12.09 0.80 12.74
N ILE A 95 11.82 -0.51 12.88
CA ILE A 95 10.65 -1.01 13.61
C ILE A 95 10.69 -0.62 15.10
N GLU A 96 11.83 -0.67 15.76
CA GLU A 96 11.93 -0.38 17.20
C GLU A 96 11.68 1.11 17.52
N ALA A 97 12.20 2.01 16.71
CA ALA A 97 11.95 3.44 16.86
C ALA A 97 10.50 3.81 16.50
N PHE A 98 9.89 3.10 15.56
CA PHE A 98 8.46 3.24 15.29
C PHE A 98 7.64 2.83 16.50
N ILE A 99 7.87 1.65 17.08
CA ILE A 99 7.13 1.12 18.23
C ILE A 99 7.28 2.05 19.44
N SER A 100 8.50 2.48 19.75
CA SER A 100 8.77 3.26 20.95
C SER A 100 8.40 4.74 20.86
N ARG A 101 8.48 5.36 19.67
CA ARG A 101 8.37 6.81 19.51
C ARG A 101 7.18 7.27 18.68
N LYS A 102 6.69 6.47 17.71
CA LYS A 102 5.64 6.87 16.76
C LYS A 102 4.29 6.23 17.07
N LEU A 103 4.27 4.94 17.36
CA LEU A 103 3.06 4.19 17.67
C LEU A 103 2.29 4.74 18.88
N PRO A 104 2.91 5.24 19.98
CA PRO A 104 2.17 5.83 21.09
C PRO A 104 1.27 7.01 20.70
N PHE A 105 1.66 7.80 19.70
CA PHE A 105 0.81 8.85 19.15
C PHE A 105 -0.41 8.24 18.42
N LEU A 106 -0.21 7.25 17.56
CA LEU A 106 -1.28 6.61 16.79
C LEU A 106 -2.28 5.86 17.69
N LYS A 107 -1.85 5.30 18.79
CA LYS A 107 -2.71 4.62 19.79
C LYS A 107 -3.74 5.55 20.46
N LYS A 108 -3.62 6.87 20.30
CA LYS A 108 -4.62 7.84 20.79
C LYS A 108 -5.90 7.85 19.94
N PHE A 109 -5.85 7.29 18.75
CA PHE A 109 -6.96 7.27 17.78
C PHE A 109 -7.59 5.88 17.69
N LYS A 110 -8.88 5.82 17.34
CA LYS A 110 -9.61 4.54 17.18
C LYS A 110 -9.39 3.86 15.84
N THR A 111 -8.67 4.52 14.93
CA THR A 111 -8.43 4.04 13.57
C THR A 111 -7.38 2.93 13.58
N PRO A 112 -7.64 1.78 12.94
CA PRO A 112 -6.68 0.69 12.83
C PRO A 112 -5.36 1.13 12.20
N VAL A 113 -4.24 0.75 12.82
CA VAL A 113 -2.88 1.01 12.32
C VAL A 113 -2.35 -0.26 11.67
N ILE A 114 -1.96 -0.19 10.41
CA ILE A 114 -1.33 -1.26 9.65
C ILE A 114 0.10 -0.82 9.32
N THR A 115 1.08 -1.65 9.66
CA THR A 115 2.48 -1.36 9.36
C THR A 115 2.85 -1.87 7.98
N ASN A 116 3.33 -0.98 7.10
CA ASN A 116 3.98 -1.44 5.88
C ASN A 116 5.39 -1.92 6.22
N ILE A 117 5.74 -3.12 5.77
CA ILE A 117 7.05 -3.72 6.04
C ILE A 117 7.75 -4.12 4.75
N TYR A 118 9.09 -4.05 4.77
CA TYR A 118 9.92 -4.58 3.71
C TYR A 118 11.20 -5.19 4.25
N GLY A 119 11.72 -6.21 3.58
CA GLY A 119 12.97 -6.88 3.88
C GLY A 119 13.87 -7.03 2.66
N ARG A 120 15.15 -7.23 2.87
CA ARG A 120 16.15 -7.54 1.84
C ARG A 120 16.23 -9.05 1.54
N ASN A 121 15.68 -9.85 2.43
CA ASN A 121 15.58 -11.30 2.35
C ASN A 121 14.35 -11.78 3.13
N ILE A 122 14.01 -13.05 2.97
CA ILE A 122 12.81 -13.66 3.58
C ILE A 122 12.88 -13.62 5.12
N ASP A 123 14.06 -13.79 5.71
CA ASP A 123 14.23 -13.82 7.16
C ASP A 123 13.94 -12.46 7.80
N GLU A 124 14.30 -11.35 7.11
CA GLU A 124 13.95 -10.00 7.56
C GLU A 124 12.43 -9.76 7.55
N TYR A 125 11.70 -10.24 6.53
CA TYR A 125 10.23 -10.18 6.52
C TYR A 125 9.63 -10.98 7.67
N ALA A 126 10.13 -12.18 7.92
CA ALA A 126 9.68 -13.04 9.02
C ALA A 126 9.92 -12.35 10.37
N ALA A 127 11.11 -11.84 10.61
CA ALA A 127 11.46 -11.14 11.85
C ALA A 127 10.63 -9.89 12.09
N LEU A 128 10.40 -9.07 11.04
CA LEU A 128 9.51 -7.91 11.12
C LEU A 128 8.08 -8.31 11.49
N SER A 129 7.57 -9.38 10.87
CA SER A 129 6.21 -9.86 11.11
C SER A 129 6.01 -10.38 12.53
N LEU A 130 7.00 -11.11 13.07
CA LEU A 130 7.01 -11.53 14.47
C LEU A 130 6.99 -10.31 15.40
N ARG A 131 7.82 -9.31 15.14
CA ARG A 131 7.87 -8.10 15.94
C ARG A 131 6.57 -7.29 15.90
N VAL A 132 5.89 -7.28 14.74
CA VAL A 132 4.55 -6.69 14.60
C VAL A 132 3.51 -7.51 15.38
N ASP A 133 3.57 -8.84 15.34
CA ASP A 133 2.63 -9.71 16.06
C ASP A 133 2.68 -9.49 17.57
N GLU A 134 3.87 -9.36 18.13
CA GLU A 134 4.13 -9.09 19.55
C GLU A 134 3.73 -7.68 20.00
N THR A 135 3.50 -6.75 19.06
CA THR A 135 3.25 -5.34 19.38
C THR A 135 1.76 -5.05 19.45
N GLU A 136 1.28 -4.62 20.62
CA GLU A 136 -0.08 -4.15 20.82
C GLU A 136 -0.33 -2.79 20.12
N GLY A 137 -1.54 -2.61 19.58
CA GLY A 137 -1.94 -1.36 18.89
C GLY A 137 -1.64 -1.36 17.38
N ILE A 138 -1.10 -2.46 16.85
CA ILE A 138 -0.97 -2.71 15.42
C ILE A 138 -2.03 -3.74 15.01
N ALA A 139 -2.87 -3.40 14.03
CA ALA A 139 -3.96 -4.25 13.54
C ALA A 139 -3.49 -5.27 12.49
N GLY A 140 -2.45 -4.95 11.74
CA GLY A 140 -1.98 -5.80 10.66
C GLY A 140 -0.67 -5.34 10.05
N VAL A 141 -0.24 -6.07 9.04
CA VAL A 141 0.96 -5.80 8.25
C VAL A 141 0.62 -5.69 6.77
N GLU A 142 1.12 -4.66 6.10
CA GLU A 142 1.15 -4.55 4.64
C GLU A 142 2.55 -4.96 4.15
N VAL A 143 2.64 -6.10 3.50
CA VAL A 143 3.91 -6.68 3.00
C VAL A 143 4.27 -6.06 1.67
N ASN A 144 5.26 -5.20 1.63
CA ASN A 144 5.75 -4.58 0.40
C ASN A 144 6.75 -5.50 -0.30
N ILE A 145 6.28 -6.24 -1.30
CA ILE A 145 7.11 -7.18 -2.09
C ILE A 145 7.80 -6.52 -3.29
N SER A 146 7.70 -5.20 -3.46
CA SER A 146 8.37 -4.46 -4.55
C SER A 146 9.85 -4.23 -4.30
N CYS A 147 10.39 -4.64 -3.14
CA CYS A 147 11.80 -4.50 -2.81
C CYS A 147 12.67 -5.49 -3.59
N PRO A 148 13.88 -5.06 -4.02
CA PRO A 148 14.81 -5.95 -4.71
C PRO A 148 15.34 -7.05 -3.78
N ASN A 149 15.36 -8.28 -4.30
CA ASN A 149 15.97 -9.43 -3.63
C ASN A 149 17.49 -9.43 -3.87
N VAL A 150 18.27 -9.09 -2.87
CA VAL A 150 19.74 -9.02 -2.97
C VAL A 150 20.36 -10.36 -3.36
N LYS A 151 19.83 -11.50 -2.91
CA LYS A 151 20.32 -12.85 -3.24
C LYS A 151 20.03 -13.27 -4.69
N ARG A 152 19.12 -12.57 -5.39
CA ARG A 152 18.73 -12.85 -6.79
C ARG A 152 19.05 -11.70 -7.74
N GLY A 153 20.15 -10.98 -7.52
CA GLY A 153 20.62 -9.96 -8.44
C GLY A 153 19.74 -8.70 -8.50
N GLY A 154 18.97 -8.41 -7.45
CA GLY A 154 18.16 -7.19 -7.38
C GLY A 154 16.77 -7.29 -8.00
N ILE A 155 16.33 -8.46 -8.48
CA ILE A 155 14.95 -8.67 -8.94
C ILE A 155 14.00 -8.53 -7.76
N ALA A 156 12.94 -7.72 -7.90
CA ALA A 156 11.94 -7.55 -6.86
C ALA A 156 11.25 -8.88 -6.51
N PHE A 157 10.99 -9.12 -5.22
CA PHE A 157 10.29 -10.34 -4.77
C PHE A 157 8.93 -10.49 -5.46
N GLY A 158 8.23 -9.39 -5.70
CA GLY A 158 6.93 -9.34 -6.35
C GLY A 158 6.95 -9.45 -7.87
N ALA A 159 8.13 -9.63 -8.50
CA ALA A 159 8.24 -9.87 -9.93
C ALA A 159 8.30 -11.37 -10.28
N ASP A 160 8.51 -12.24 -9.28
CA ASP A 160 8.57 -13.70 -9.43
C ASP A 160 7.51 -14.36 -8.53
N PRO A 161 6.50 -15.06 -9.09
CA PRO A 161 5.40 -15.67 -8.33
C PRO A 161 5.85 -16.58 -7.20
N ALA A 162 6.91 -17.38 -7.42
CA ALA A 162 7.43 -18.30 -6.42
C ALA A 162 8.14 -17.56 -5.26
N SER A 163 8.83 -16.48 -5.56
CA SER A 163 9.47 -15.63 -4.53
C SER A 163 8.44 -14.88 -3.70
N ALA A 164 7.41 -14.32 -4.35
CA ALA A 164 6.29 -13.66 -3.69
C ALA A 164 5.59 -14.62 -2.71
N HIS A 165 5.25 -15.82 -3.16
CA HIS A 165 4.66 -16.86 -2.32
C HIS A 165 5.53 -17.16 -1.08
N ARG A 166 6.85 -17.39 -1.23
CA ARG A 166 7.74 -17.71 -0.10
C ARG A 166 7.82 -16.58 0.92
N VAL A 167 7.87 -15.32 0.49
CA VAL A 167 7.87 -14.17 1.40
C VAL A 167 6.57 -14.14 2.22
N VAL A 168 5.41 -14.24 1.55
CA VAL A 168 4.11 -14.16 2.21
C VAL A 168 3.91 -15.34 3.16
N GLN A 169 4.30 -16.55 2.76
CA GLN A 169 4.24 -17.73 3.62
C GLN A 169 5.12 -17.56 4.88
N ALA A 170 6.32 -17.00 4.74
CA ALA A 170 7.20 -16.73 5.87
C ALA A 170 6.60 -15.68 6.82
N VAL A 171 6.00 -14.61 6.29
CA VAL A 171 5.25 -13.61 7.06
C VAL A 171 4.08 -14.25 7.79
N ARG A 172 3.23 -15.01 7.09
CA ARG A 172 2.04 -15.64 7.67
C ARG A 172 2.35 -16.57 8.83
N LYS A 173 3.48 -17.27 8.76
CA LYS A 173 3.93 -18.16 9.85
C LYS A 173 4.28 -17.43 11.15
N GLN A 174 4.62 -16.16 11.09
CA GLN A 174 5.08 -15.35 12.20
C GLN A 174 4.00 -14.47 12.84
N THR A 175 2.84 -14.30 12.19
CA THR A 175 1.80 -13.41 12.74
C THR A 175 0.41 -13.98 12.60
N ARG A 176 -0.44 -13.74 13.61
CA ARG A 176 -1.89 -14.01 13.55
C ARG A 176 -2.68 -12.79 13.12
N LYS A 177 -2.04 -11.60 13.06
CA LYS A 177 -2.67 -10.36 12.63
C LYS A 177 -2.99 -10.40 11.14
N HIS A 178 -3.72 -9.40 10.68
CA HIS A 178 -4.07 -9.23 9.27
C HIS A 178 -2.81 -9.08 8.40
N VAL A 179 -2.73 -9.84 7.31
CA VAL A 179 -1.66 -9.80 6.31
C VAL A 179 -2.23 -9.29 4.98
N MET A 180 -1.93 -8.05 4.66
CA MET A 180 -2.16 -7.42 3.36
C MET A 180 -0.88 -7.54 2.52
N VAL A 181 -0.98 -7.79 1.22
CA VAL A 181 0.20 -7.85 0.34
C VAL A 181 0.10 -6.77 -0.73
N LYS A 182 1.11 -5.89 -0.79
CA LYS A 182 1.17 -4.80 -1.78
C LYS A 182 1.87 -5.24 -3.05
N LEU A 183 1.09 -5.32 -4.13
CA LEU A 183 1.53 -5.82 -5.44
C LEU A 183 2.17 -4.72 -6.28
N SER A 184 3.21 -5.12 -7.05
CA SER A 184 3.87 -4.27 -8.03
C SER A 184 3.13 -4.31 -9.37
N PRO A 185 2.97 -3.16 -10.06
CA PRO A 185 2.45 -3.14 -11.43
C PRO A 185 3.51 -3.52 -12.49
N ASN A 186 4.79 -3.61 -12.08
CA ASN A 186 5.91 -3.85 -13.00
C ASN A 186 6.10 -5.36 -13.24
N VAL A 187 5.02 -6.00 -13.68
CA VAL A 187 4.94 -7.46 -13.95
C VAL A 187 4.13 -7.68 -15.23
N THR A 188 4.34 -8.83 -15.85
CA THR A 188 3.59 -9.21 -17.06
C THR A 188 2.16 -9.60 -16.71
N ASP A 189 1.97 -10.40 -15.66
CA ASP A 189 0.67 -10.85 -15.18
C ASP A 189 0.54 -10.62 -13.66
N ILE A 190 -0.27 -9.64 -13.28
CA ILE A 190 -0.52 -9.32 -11.87
C ILE A 190 -1.45 -10.34 -11.21
N VAL A 191 -2.30 -11.01 -12.00
CA VAL A 191 -3.25 -12.01 -11.47
C VAL A 191 -2.50 -13.25 -11.01
N GLU A 192 -1.46 -13.67 -11.74
CA GLU A 192 -0.60 -14.79 -11.32
C GLU A 192 0.07 -14.51 -9.96
N ILE A 193 0.65 -13.31 -9.80
CA ILE A 193 1.24 -12.90 -8.51
C ILE A 193 0.18 -12.87 -7.42
N ALA A 194 -1.00 -12.29 -7.69
CA ALA A 194 -2.11 -12.20 -6.75
C ALA A 194 -2.57 -13.58 -6.27
N ALA A 195 -2.72 -14.55 -7.18
CA ALA A 195 -3.10 -15.92 -6.85
C ALA A 195 -2.06 -16.58 -5.93
N ARG A 196 -0.77 -16.43 -6.24
CA ARG A 196 0.32 -17.04 -5.46
C ARG A 196 0.44 -16.48 -4.06
N VAL A 197 0.23 -15.18 -3.88
CA VAL A 197 0.29 -14.58 -2.52
C VAL A 197 -0.99 -14.86 -1.73
N ALA A 198 -2.15 -15.00 -2.37
CA ALA A 198 -3.38 -15.46 -1.73
C ALA A 198 -3.22 -16.90 -1.22
N ASP A 199 -2.70 -17.82 -2.03
CA ASP A 199 -2.39 -19.21 -1.64
C ASP A 199 -1.38 -19.27 -0.47
N ALA A 200 -0.47 -18.31 -0.39
CA ALA A 200 0.52 -18.22 0.68
C ALA A 200 -0.05 -17.74 2.02
N GLY A 201 -1.33 -17.32 2.06
CA GLY A 201 -2.03 -16.91 3.27
C GLY A 201 -2.16 -15.40 3.46
N ALA A 202 -2.17 -14.61 2.39
CA ALA A 202 -2.60 -13.23 2.44
C ALA A 202 -4.11 -13.15 2.78
N ASP A 203 -4.48 -12.20 3.64
CA ASP A 203 -5.87 -11.93 4.02
C ASP A 203 -6.51 -10.89 3.06
N SER A 204 -5.69 -10.02 2.45
CA SER A 204 -6.10 -9.06 1.42
C SER A 204 -4.92 -8.65 0.53
N LEU A 205 -5.23 -7.98 -0.58
CA LEU A 205 -4.25 -7.47 -1.55
C LEU A 205 -4.40 -5.95 -1.68
N SER A 206 -3.30 -5.20 -1.68
CA SER A 206 -3.30 -3.79 -2.09
C SER A 206 -2.56 -3.63 -3.42
N LEU A 207 -3.16 -2.98 -4.37
CA LEU A 207 -2.58 -2.74 -5.69
C LEU A 207 -3.08 -1.42 -6.30
N ILE A 208 -2.17 -0.66 -6.88
CA ILE A 208 -0.81 -1.00 -7.27
C ILE A 208 0.24 -0.18 -6.50
N ASN A 209 1.47 -0.68 -6.44
CA ASN A 209 2.63 0.15 -6.14
C ASN A 209 2.93 1.05 -7.35
N THR A 210 4.05 1.78 -7.36
CA THR A 210 4.42 2.73 -8.40
C THR A 210 4.95 2.04 -9.67
N LEU A 211 4.69 2.67 -10.83
CA LEU A 211 5.27 2.26 -12.13
C LEU A 211 6.68 2.81 -12.25
N THR A 212 7.60 2.00 -12.77
CA THR A 212 8.96 2.47 -13.05
C THR A 212 8.96 3.48 -14.18
N GLY A 213 9.55 4.65 -13.95
CA GLY A 213 9.65 5.73 -14.91
C GLY A 213 10.97 6.50 -14.78
N MET A 214 11.16 7.46 -15.69
CA MET A 214 12.35 8.31 -15.76
C MET A 214 11.97 9.72 -16.19
N ALA A 215 12.72 10.73 -15.70
CA ALA A 215 12.66 12.09 -16.19
C ALA A 215 14.08 12.57 -16.55
N VAL A 216 14.19 13.30 -17.67
CA VAL A 216 15.44 13.83 -18.18
C VAL A 216 15.38 15.35 -18.22
N ASP A 217 16.47 15.98 -17.83
CA ASP A 217 16.71 17.41 -18.01
C ASP A 217 17.40 17.62 -19.36
N ILE A 218 16.75 18.37 -20.25
CA ILE A 218 17.23 18.57 -21.64
C ILE A 218 18.46 19.49 -21.73
N GLU A 219 18.60 20.43 -20.79
CA GLU A 219 19.69 21.38 -20.79
C GLU A 219 20.98 20.72 -20.27
N THR A 220 20.87 20.02 -19.13
CA THR A 220 22.01 19.29 -18.55
C THR A 220 22.25 17.93 -19.18
N ARG A 221 21.28 17.41 -19.97
CA ARG A 221 21.29 16.07 -20.57
C ARG A 221 21.49 14.94 -19.55
N ARG A 222 20.93 15.11 -18.34
CA ARG A 222 21.08 14.17 -17.22
C ARG A 222 19.71 13.74 -16.69
N PRO A 223 19.64 12.58 -16.02
CA PRO A 223 18.44 12.20 -15.26
C PRO A 223 18.15 13.23 -14.17
N LYS A 224 16.88 13.58 -13.98
CA LYS A 224 16.45 14.48 -12.91
C LYS A 224 16.52 13.84 -11.51
N LEU A 225 16.45 12.52 -11.42
CA LEU A 225 16.61 11.77 -10.17
C LEU A 225 18.06 11.27 -10.05
N ALA A 226 18.66 11.37 -8.85
CA ALA A 226 20.00 10.84 -8.58
C ALA A 226 20.08 9.32 -8.83
N ASN A 227 18.97 8.60 -8.63
CA ASN A 227 18.86 7.15 -8.85
C ASN A 227 18.49 6.78 -10.31
N ILE A 228 18.55 7.74 -11.25
CA ILE A 228 18.21 7.61 -12.67
C ILE A 228 16.71 7.35 -12.89
N THR A 229 16.18 6.24 -12.38
CA THR A 229 14.77 5.86 -12.42
C THR A 229 14.10 6.01 -11.08
N GLY A 230 12.77 6.14 -11.09
CA GLY A 230 11.93 6.21 -9.90
C GLY A 230 10.55 5.63 -10.12
N GLY A 231 9.77 5.55 -9.07
CA GLY A 231 8.38 5.12 -9.12
C GLY A 231 7.47 6.29 -9.48
N LEU A 232 6.71 6.17 -10.57
CA LEU A 232 5.66 7.11 -10.97
C LEU A 232 4.40 6.84 -10.16
N SER A 233 3.81 7.91 -9.61
CA SER A 233 2.54 7.91 -8.88
C SER A 233 1.70 9.15 -9.25
N GLY A 234 0.45 9.20 -8.77
CA GLY A 234 -0.48 10.28 -9.07
C GLY A 234 -1.45 9.95 -10.21
N PRO A 235 -2.22 10.95 -10.73
CA PRO A 235 -3.30 10.72 -11.69
C PRO A 235 -2.91 9.91 -12.93
N ALA A 236 -1.67 10.06 -13.41
CA ALA A 236 -1.18 9.34 -14.59
C ALA A 236 -1.30 7.82 -14.50
N ILE A 237 -1.26 7.23 -13.30
CA ILE A 237 -1.31 5.78 -13.14
C ILE A 237 -2.73 5.24 -12.87
N LYS A 238 -3.74 6.10 -12.64
CA LYS A 238 -5.10 5.69 -12.30
C LYS A 238 -5.70 4.67 -13.29
N PRO A 239 -5.69 4.88 -14.61
CA PRO A 239 -6.30 3.93 -15.55
C PRO A 239 -5.60 2.55 -15.55
N ILE A 240 -4.30 2.52 -15.25
CA ILE A 240 -3.55 1.27 -15.12
C ILE A 240 -3.92 0.56 -13.83
N ALA A 241 -4.02 1.31 -12.73
CA ALA A 241 -4.42 0.79 -11.43
C ALA A 241 -5.85 0.22 -11.48
N LEU A 242 -6.81 0.94 -12.06
CA LEU A 242 -8.20 0.48 -12.24
C LEU A 242 -8.27 -0.84 -13.00
N ARG A 243 -7.56 -0.93 -14.14
CA ARG A 243 -7.51 -2.17 -14.93
C ARG A 243 -6.95 -3.33 -14.12
N MET A 244 -5.85 -3.12 -13.39
CA MET A 244 -5.22 -4.19 -12.60
C MET A 244 -6.09 -4.61 -11.41
N VAL A 245 -6.75 -3.66 -10.73
CA VAL A 245 -7.70 -3.96 -9.65
C VAL A 245 -8.86 -4.79 -10.18
N TRP A 246 -9.46 -4.39 -11.30
CA TRP A 246 -10.53 -5.15 -11.94
C TRP A 246 -10.10 -6.58 -12.28
N GLN A 247 -8.94 -6.76 -12.95
CA GLN A 247 -8.43 -8.08 -13.32
C GLN A 247 -8.21 -9.00 -12.12
N VAL A 248 -7.72 -8.46 -11.00
CA VAL A 248 -7.49 -9.23 -9.78
C VAL A 248 -8.80 -9.52 -9.06
N ALA A 249 -9.70 -8.53 -8.91
CA ALA A 249 -10.99 -8.70 -8.25
C ALA A 249 -11.88 -9.74 -8.92
N GLU A 250 -11.82 -9.84 -10.26
CA GLU A 250 -12.55 -10.87 -11.04
C GLU A 250 -12.07 -12.31 -10.77
N LYS A 251 -10.82 -12.49 -10.35
CA LYS A 251 -10.18 -13.82 -10.25
C LYS A 251 -9.88 -14.25 -8.82
N ILE A 252 -9.66 -13.31 -7.92
CA ILE A 252 -9.19 -13.56 -6.56
C ILE A 252 -10.32 -13.26 -5.56
N LYS A 253 -10.55 -14.17 -4.62
CA LYS A 253 -11.70 -14.10 -3.70
C LYS A 253 -11.43 -13.30 -2.42
N ILE A 254 -10.17 -13.04 -2.07
CA ILE A 254 -9.86 -12.22 -0.90
C ILE A 254 -10.03 -10.73 -1.23
N PRO A 255 -10.32 -9.86 -0.23
CA PRO A 255 -10.51 -8.43 -0.44
C PRO A 255 -9.36 -7.76 -1.18
N VAL A 256 -9.71 -6.87 -2.11
CA VAL A 256 -8.77 -6.08 -2.92
C VAL A 256 -8.87 -4.62 -2.52
N ILE A 257 -7.74 -4.00 -2.22
CA ILE A 257 -7.64 -2.59 -1.85
C ILE A 257 -7.00 -1.81 -3.02
N GLY A 258 -7.77 -0.89 -3.61
CA GLY A 258 -7.33 -0.10 -4.76
C GLY A 258 -6.38 1.04 -4.36
N VAL A 259 -5.27 1.17 -5.09
CA VAL A 259 -4.27 2.22 -4.86
C VAL A 259 -3.75 2.73 -6.21
N GLY A 260 -3.70 4.05 -6.40
CA GLY A 260 -3.04 4.66 -7.56
C GLY A 260 -3.88 5.74 -8.23
N GLY A 261 -3.44 6.99 -8.11
CA GLY A 261 -4.02 8.12 -8.81
C GLY A 261 -5.38 8.60 -8.29
N ILE A 262 -5.79 8.19 -7.10
CA ILE A 262 -7.01 8.65 -6.42
C ILE A 262 -6.74 10.07 -5.90
N MET A 263 -7.46 11.06 -6.45
CA MET A 263 -7.37 12.48 -6.10
C MET A 263 -8.71 13.03 -5.57
N THR A 264 -9.82 12.38 -5.91
CA THR A 264 -11.19 12.81 -5.59
C THR A 264 -12.03 11.64 -5.11
N ALA A 265 -13.19 11.93 -4.54
CA ALA A 265 -14.19 10.92 -4.17
C ALA A 265 -14.67 10.10 -5.38
N GLN A 266 -14.80 10.73 -6.56
CA GLN A 266 -15.17 10.06 -7.81
C GLN A 266 -14.13 9.00 -8.18
N ASP A 267 -12.84 9.34 -8.08
CA ASP A 267 -11.78 8.36 -8.34
C ASP A 267 -11.88 7.16 -7.39
N ALA A 268 -12.15 7.40 -6.11
CA ALA A 268 -12.34 6.32 -5.13
C ALA A 268 -13.52 5.41 -5.49
N LEU A 269 -14.65 6.01 -5.91
CA LEU A 269 -15.84 5.27 -6.36
C LEU A 269 -15.55 4.40 -7.60
N GLU A 270 -14.74 4.89 -8.56
CA GLU A 270 -14.33 4.08 -9.72
C GLU A 270 -13.62 2.79 -9.26
N PHE A 271 -12.72 2.86 -8.26
CA PHE A 271 -12.06 1.67 -7.71
C PHE A 271 -13.04 0.71 -7.04
N LEU A 272 -14.01 1.23 -6.28
CA LEU A 272 -15.04 0.39 -5.65
C LEU A 272 -15.94 -0.29 -6.70
N ILE A 273 -16.32 0.42 -7.77
CA ILE A 273 -17.13 -0.11 -8.87
C ILE A 273 -16.41 -1.26 -9.60
N VAL A 274 -15.10 -1.17 -9.79
CA VAL A 274 -14.34 -2.24 -10.46
C VAL A 274 -13.95 -3.39 -9.53
N GLY A 275 -14.47 -3.42 -8.29
CA GLY A 275 -14.36 -4.55 -7.37
C GLY A 275 -13.39 -4.37 -6.19
N ALA A 276 -12.85 -3.17 -5.97
CA ALA A 276 -12.10 -2.91 -4.74
C ALA A 276 -13.05 -2.90 -3.53
N THR A 277 -12.62 -3.50 -2.41
CA THR A 277 -13.32 -3.45 -1.12
C THR A 277 -13.05 -2.14 -0.38
N ALA A 278 -11.85 -1.59 -0.54
CA ALA A 278 -11.39 -0.35 0.07
C ALA A 278 -10.36 0.32 -0.84
N VAL A 279 -9.96 1.55 -0.52
CA VAL A 279 -8.98 2.32 -1.28
C VAL A 279 -7.89 2.90 -0.37
N GLN A 280 -6.68 3.08 -0.92
CA GLN A 280 -5.60 3.81 -0.26
C GLN A 280 -5.30 5.10 -1.04
N VAL A 281 -5.34 6.24 -0.35
CA VAL A 281 -5.02 7.56 -0.91
C VAL A 281 -3.54 7.87 -0.66
N GLY A 282 -2.81 8.14 -1.73
CA GLY A 282 -1.36 8.34 -1.71
C GLY A 282 -0.93 9.76 -2.09
N THR A 283 -0.55 9.97 -3.33
CA THR A 283 0.04 11.23 -3.85
C THR A 283 -0.85 12.45 -3.60
N ALA A 284 -2.17 12.28 -3.53
CA ALA A 284 -3.12 13.34 -3.20
C ALA A 284 -2.77 14.05 -1.87
N ASN A 285 -2.24 13.32 -0.88
CA ASN A 285 -1.85 13.90 0.42
C ASN A 285 -0.79 15.00 0.28
N PHE A 286 0.07 14.96 -0.73
CA PHE A 286 1.08 15.98 -0.99
C PHE A 286 0.50 17.21 -1.69
N VAL A 287 -0.56 17.02 -2.48
CA VAL A 287 -1.24 18.11 -3.20
C VAL A 287 -2.27 18.81 -2.31
N ASN A 288 -3.06 18.03 -1.60
CA ASN A 288 -4.06 18.50 -0.65
C ASN A 288 -4.16 17.51 0.53
N PRO A 289 -3.63 17.85 1.71
CA PRO A 289 -3.71 17.00 2.89
C PRO A 289 -5.13 16.67 3.36
N ARG A 290 -6.13 17.38 2.83
CA ARG A 290 -7.56 17.20 3.14
C ARG A 290 -8.36 16.60 1.99
N ALA A 291 -7.66 16.00 0.99
CA ALA A 291 -8.30 15.38 -0.18
C ALA A 291 -9.26 14.24 0.18
#